data_143b0023ee373e84916ecb5413eb6caa
#
_entry.id   143b0023ee373e84916ecb5413eb6caa
#
_cell.length_a   1.000
_cell.length_b   1.000
_cell.length_c   1.000
_cell.angle_alpha   90.00
_cell.angle_beta   90.00
_cell.angle_gamma   90.00
#
_symmetry.space_group_name_H-M   'P 1'
#
loop_
_entity.id
_entity.type
_entity.pdbx_description
1 polymer ?
#
loop_
_entity_poly.entity_id
_entity_poly.type
_entity_poly.pdbx_seq_one_letter_code
_entity_poly.pdbx_strand_id
1 'polypeptide(L)'
;MNICKAPHSQNTRRTTYVTALAVALAVALSQSAHAGTTPIVVPPAPAPGLQADADLKVFLVGHAVGTQNYVCSRAGAGVKYVLFTPEATLFDDDGKQIITHYFSPNPNPKDPNTSATVVADGAIRATWQDKDTSTIWAKLHPDGAFTVDNSAIAWLLLDVVGTEAGPTGGDKLTLTKQVQRFSTQGGLPPTTGCSTLDDAGNQAFVDYTADYFFYK
;
A
#
# COMPACT_ATOMS: atom_id res chain seq x y z
N MET A 1 56.33 54.94 21.84
CA MET A 1 57.75 55.16 21.44
C MET A 1 57.84 54.69 19.99
N ASN A 2 58.05 55.67 19.12
CA ASN A 2 58.64 55.65 17.75
C ASN A 2 58.03 54.69 16.70
N ILE A 3 57.21 55.19 15.72
CA ILE A 3 57.51 55.98 14.52
C ILE A 3 58.49 55.27 13.57
N CYS A 4 58.01 55.01 12.33
CA CYS A 4 58.56 55.26 11.01
C CYS A 4 57.64 54.63 9.97
N LYS A 5 56.86 55.35 9.20
CA LYS A 5 56.98 56.28 8.07
C LYS A 5 57.43 55.60 6.76
N ALA A 6 56.57 55.74 5.79
CA ALA A 6 56.52 55.32 4.37
C ALA A 6 57.76 55.84 3.55
N PRO A 7 57.90 55.58 2.21
CA PRO A 7 57.04 56.15 1.19
C PRO A 7 56.84 55.30 -0.12
N HIS A 8 55.77 55.67 -0.81
CA HIS A 8 55.58 55.88 -2.26
C HIS A 8 56.38 55.13 -3.32
N SER A 9 55.66 54.42 -4.23
CA SER A 9 55.95 54.61 -5.66
C SER A 9 54.71 54.27 -6.47
N GLN A 10 54.15 55.23 -7.19
CA GLN A 10 53.15 55.12 -8.22
C GLN A 10 53.79 54.51 -9.47
N ASN A 11 53.16 53.52 -10.06
CA ASN A 11 53.40 53.13 -11.45
C ASN A 11 52.15 52.93 -12.21
N THR A 12 51.71 53.92 -12.93
CA THR A 12 50.52 53.95 -13.82
C THR A 12 50.84 53.13 -15.05
N ARG A 13 50.21 51.98 -15.18
CA ARG A 13 50.12 51.30 -16.46
C ARG A 13 48.67 51.34 -16.96
N ARG A 14 48.46 52.06 -18.01
CA ARG A 14 47.26 52.10 -18.82
C ARG A 14 47.08 50.71 -19.46
N THR A 15 46.01 50.02 -19.10
CA THR A 15 45.62 48.82 -19.79
C THR A 15 44.34 49.12 -20.56
N THR A 16 44.42 49.01 -21.85
CA THR A 16 43.38 49.17 -22.84
C THR A 16 42.39 48.01 -22.67
N TYR A 17 41.14 48.30 -22.32
CA TYR A 17 40.09 47.29 -22.29
C TYR A 17 39.54 47.08 -23.72
N VAL A 18 39.80 45.89 -24.26
CA VAL A 18 39.12 45.37 -25.45
C VAL A 18 37.81 44.77 -24.97
N THR A 19 36.69 45.43 -25.25
CA THR A 19 35.34 44.92 -25.01
C THR A 19 35.05 43.84 -26.02
N ALA A 20 35.13 42.57 -25.62
CA ALA A 20 34.61 41.45 -26.40
C ALA A 20 33.13 41.31 -26.10
N LEU A 21 32.29 41.63 -27.08
CA LEU A 21 30.84 41.44 -27.03
C LEU A 21 30.56 39.94 -27.24
N ALA A 22 30.32 39.23 -26.15
CA ALA A 22 29.87 37.84 -26.20
C ALA A 22 28.35 37.82 -26.42
N VAL A 23 27.90 37.50 -27.64
CA VAL A 23 26.50 37.19 -27.95
C VAL A 23 26.18 35.80 -27.42
N ALA A 24 25.51 35.74 -26.27
CA ALA A 24 24.99 34.48 -25.73
C ALA A 24 23.70 34.10 -26.51
N LEU A 25 23.83 33.13 -27.41
CA LEU A 25 22.67 32.50 -28.10
C LEU A 25 21.98 31.58 -27.09
N ALA A 26 20.90 32.04 -26.46
CA ALA A 26 20.07 31.22 -25.61
C ALA A 26 19.24 30.26 -26.49
N VAL A 27 19.68 29.01 -26.62
CA VAL A 27 18.89 27.94 -27.20
C VAL A 27 17.86 27.53 -26.14
N ALA A 28 16.63 28.00 -26.27
CA ALA A 28 15.50 27.52 -25.48
C ALA A 28 15.19 26.09 -25.92
N LEU A 29 15.69 25.10 -25.19
CA LEU A 29 15.25 23.72 -25.29
C LEU A 29 13.81 23.65 -24.76
N SER A 30 12.85 23.69 -25.66
CA SER A 30 11.46 23.36 -25.37
C SER A 30 11.41 21.88 -24.97
N GLN A 31 11.46 21.61 -23.68
CA GLN A 31 11.13 20.28 -23.15
C GLN A 31 9.62 20.11 -23.35
N SER A 32 9.24 19.34 -24.36
CA SER A 32 7.89 18.84 -24.50
C SER A 32 7.63 17.96 -23.26
N ALA A 33 6.87 18.48 -22.29
CA ALA A 33 6.31 17.66 -21.26
C ALA A 33 5.44 16.59 -21.94
N HIS A 34 5.97 15.39 -22.10
CA HIS A 34 5.14 14.24 -22.40
C HIS A 34 4.24 14.07 -21.18
N ALA A 35 2.96 14.41 -21.32
CA ALA A 35 1.95 13.95 -20.39
C ALA A 35 1.99 12.42 -20.47
N GLY A 36 2.69 11.80 -19.53
CA GLY A 36 2.72 10.36 -19.39
C GLY A 36 1.28 9.92 -19.17
N THR A 37 0.73 9.21 -20.16
CA THR A 37 -0.50 8.46 -19.93
C THR A 37 -0.19 7.47 -18.84
N THR A 38 -0.79 7.67 -17.66
CA THR A 38 -0.72 6.69 -16.56
C THR A 38 -1.12 5.34 -17.17
N PRO A 39 -0.29 4.28 -17.05
CA PRO A 39 -0.67 2.99 -17.62
C PRO A 39 -2.03 2.59 -17.02
N ILE A 40 -2.97 2.19 -17.90
CA ILE A 40 -4.22 1.60 -17.47
C ILE A 40 -3.85 0.25 -16.88
N VAL A 41 -3.87 0.13 -15.55
CA VAL A 41 -3.60 -1.13 -14.88
C VAL A 41 -4.82 -2.03 -15.10
N VAL A 42 -4.62 -3.12 -15.82
CA VAL A 42 -5.64 -4.13 -16.06
C VAL A 42 -5.39 -5.29 -15.08
N PRO A 43 -6.30 -5.55 -14.14
CA PRO A 43 -6.19 -6.73 -13.27
C PRO A 43 -6.15 -8.01 -14.11
N PRO A 44 -5.54 -9.10 -13.61
CA PRO A 44 -5.65 -10.41 -14.22
C PRO A 44 -7.12 -10.78 -14.45
N ALA A 45 -7.42 -11.54 -15.50
CA ALA A 45 -8.78 -12.00 -15.77
C ALA A 45 -9.31 -12.79 -14.54
N PRO A 46 -10.37 -12.31 -13.88
CA PRO A 46 -10.80 -12.91 -12.62
C PRO A 46 -11.51 -14.25 -12.88
N ALA A 47 -11.36 -15.18 -11.92
CA ALA A 47 -12.22 -16.34 -11.84
C ALA A 47 -13.69 -15.90 -11.56
N PRO A 48 -14.68 -16.74 -11.83
CA PRO A 48 -16.07 -16.47 -11.46
C PRO A 48 -16.17 -16.09 -9.96
N GLY A 49 -16.93 -15.05 -9.64
CA GLY A 49 -17.10 -14.54 -8.27
C GLY A 49 -16.02 -13.53 -7.82
N LEU A 50 -14.97 -13.32 -8.62
CA LEU A 50 -13.92 -12.34 -8.32
C LEU A 50 -14.01 -11.06 -9.17
N GLN A 51 -15.06 -10.91 -9.97
CA GLN A 51 -15.25 -9.71 -10.80
C GLN A 51 -15.71 -8.55 -9.93
N ALA A 52 -14.99 -7.45 -9.96
CA ALA A 52 -15.47 -6.21 -9.38
C ALA A 52 -16.73 -5.71 -10.13
N ASP A 53 -17.55 -4.92 -9.45
CA ASP A 53 -18.75 -4.34 -10.04
C ASP A 53 -18.42 -3.55 -11.32
N ALA A 54 -19.26 -3.70 -12.35
CA ALA A 54 -18.95 -3.26 -13.71
C ALA A 54 -18.79 -1.72 -13.88
N ASP A 55 -19.37 -0.97 -12.97
CA ASP A 55 -19.30 0.50 -12.93
C ASP A 55 -18.05 1.03 -12.20
N LEU A 56 -17.37 0.17 -11.46
CA LEU A 56 -16.17 0.53 -10.72
C LEU A 56 -14.92 0.48 -11.61
N LYS A 57 -13.96 1.34 -11.28
CA LYS A 57 -12.67 1.44 -11.97
C LYS A 57 -11.52 1.31 -11.00
N VAL A 58 -10.48 0.57 -11.40
CA VAL A 58 -9.21 0.53 -10.66
C VAL A 58 -8.61 1.93 -10.65
N PHE A 59 -8.22 2.42 -9.50
CA PHE A 59 -7.54 3.70 -9.35
C PHE A 59 -6.20 3.59 -8.63
N LEU A 60 -5.95 2.46 -7.97
CA LEU A 60 -4.70 2.22 -7.25
C LEU A 60 -4.37 0.73 -7.27
N VAL A 61 -3.09 0.42 -7.43
CA VAL A 61 -2.52 -0.91 -7.28
C VAL A 61 -1.43 -0.87 -6.24
N GLY A 62 -1.33 -1.92 -5.44
CA GLY A 62 -0.26 -2.08 -4.47
C GLY A 62 0.27 -3.51 -4.48
N HIS A 63 1.59 -3.63 -4.58
CA HIS A 63 2.32 -4.89 -4.53
C HIS A 63 2.69 -5.21 -3.10
N ALA A 64 2.02 -6.21 -2.52
CA ALA A 64 2.19 -6.58 -1.13
C ALA A 64 3.35 -7.53 -0.90
N VAL A 65 4.11 -7.26 0.14
CA VAL A 65 5.10 -8.15 0.73
C VAL A 65 4.86 -8.18 2.25
N GLY A 66 4.73 -9.36 2.83
CA GLY A 66 4.46 -9.49 4.26
C GLY A 66 4.22 -10.92 4.70
N THR A 67 3.49 -11.08 5.80
CA THR A 67 3.19 -12.37 6.41
C THR A 67 1.69 -12.57 6.64
N GLN A 68 1.24 -13.82 6.51
CA GLN A 68 -0.02 -14.30 7.07
C GLN A 68 0.30 -14.88 8.44
N ASN A 69 -0.27 -14.29 9.49
CA ASN A 69 0.05 -14.62 10.87
C ASN A 69 -1.03 -15.54 11.45
N TYR A 70 -0.62 -16.72 11.83
CA TYR A 70 -1.50 -17.78 12.33
C TYR A 70 -1.25 -18.03 13.81
N VAL A 71 -2.30 -18.45 14.52
CA VAL A 71 -2.22 -18.99 15.87
C VAL A 71 -2.83 -20.39 15.89
N CYS A 72 -2.16 -21.34 16.52
CA CYS A 72 -2.69 -22.66 16.77
C CYS A 72 -3.81 -22.56 17.81
N SER A 73 -5.03 -22.77 17.38
CA SER A 73 -6.22 -22.62 18.22
C SER A 73 -6.95 -23.95 18.39
N ARG A 74 -7.62 -24.10 19.52
CA ARG A 74 -8.50 -25.25 19.78
C ARG A 74 -9.62 -25.29 18.73
N ALA A 75 -9.87 -26.46 18.16
CA ALA A 75 -10.92 -26.71 17.18
C ALA A 75 -11.58 -28.07 17.47
N GLY A 76 -12.72 -28.04 18.14
CA GLY A 76 -13.36 -29.27 18.65
C GLY A 76 -12.45 -30.02 19.62
N ALA A 77 -12.20 -31.31 19.37
CA ALA A 77 -11.30 -32.15 20.17
C ALA A 77 -9.81 -32.00 19.83
N GLY A 78 -9.48 -31.20 18.82
CA GLY A 78 -8.09 -31.00 18.33
C GLY A 78 -7.67 -29.54 18.28
N VAL A 79 -6.69 -29.28 17.47
CA VAL A 79 -6.16 -27.92 17.19
C VAL A 79 -6.00 -27.72 15.69
N LYS A 80 -5.99 -26.45 15.27
CA LYS A 80 -5.65 -26.04 13.90
C LYS A 80 -5.09 -24.63 13.90
N TYR A 81 -4.27 -24.30 12.93
CA TYR A 81 -3.90 -22.92 12.68
C TYR A 81 -5.11 -22.10 12.21
N VAL A 82 -5.30 -20.94 12.83
CA VAL A 82 -6.31 -19.94 12.47
C VAL A 82 -5.58 -18.64 12.17
N LEU A 83 -5.89 -18.03 11.04
CA LEU A 83 -5.37 -16.70 10.69
C LEU A 83 -5.89 -15.69 11.72
N PHE A 84 -5.00 -14.92 12.34
CA PHE A 84 -5.40 -13.85 13.24
C PHE A 84 -5.13 -12.44 12.68
N THR A 85 -4.13 -12.27 11.81
CA THR A 85 -3.93 -11.04 11.03
C THR A 85 -2.95 -11.26 9.87
N PRO A 86 -3.13 -10.63 8.70
CA PRO A 86 -2.02 -10.35 7.80
C PRO A 86 -1.20 -9.19 8.36
N GLU A 87 0.06 -9.11 8.02
CA GLU A 87 0.90 -7.92 8.17
C GLU A 87 1.68 -7.74 6.87
N ALA A 88 1.33 -6.71 6.11
CA ALA A 88 1.99 -6.47 4.82
C ALA A 88 2.18 -4.98 4.56
N THR A 89 3.25 -4.70 3.83
CA THR A 89 3.50 -3.41 3.21
C THR A 89 3.21 -3.52 1.72
N LEU A 90 2.46 -2.56 1.19
CA LEU A 90 2.18 -2.45 -0.23
C LEU A 90 3.06 -1.35 -0.83
N PHE A 91 3.64 -1.66 -1.97
CA PHE A 91 4.50 -0.77 -2.75
C PHE A 91 3.83 -0.44 -4.08
N ASP A 92 4.12 0.73 -4.63
CA ASP A 92 3.76 1.07 -6.02
C ASP A 92 4.78 0.46 -7.01
N ASP A 93 4.55 0.67 -8.32
CA ASP A 93 5.42 0.18 -9.41
C ASP A 93 6.86 0.71 -9.34
N ASP A 94 7.08 1.84 -8.65
CA ASP A 94 8.40 2.42 -8.42
C ASP A 94 9.08 1.86 -7.15
N GLY A 95 8.45 0.91 -6.46
CA GLY A 95 8.95 0.33 -5.22
C GLY A 95 8.82 1.23 -4.00
N LYS A 96 7.98 2.25 -4.06
CA LYS A 96 7.72 3.16 -2.96
C LYS A 96 6.59 2.64 -2.09
N GLN A 97 6.79 2.59 -0.79
CA GLN A 97 5.73 2.22 0.16
C GLN A 97 4.54 3.19 0.06
N ILE A 98 3.35 2.63 -0.08
CA ILE A 98 2.10 3.40 -0.20
C ILE A 98 1.07 3.04 0.86
N ILE A 99 0.94 1.76 1.24
CA ILE A 99 -0.13 1.26 2.12
C ILE A 99 0.45 0.25 3.10
N THR A 100 -0.13 0.18 4.31
CA THR A 100 -0.01 -0.95 5.24
C THR A 100 -1.31 -1.74 5.28
N HIS A 101 -1.21 -3.08 5.44
CA HIS A 101 -2.35 -4.00 5.49
C HIS A 101 -2.29 -4.88 6.73
N TYR A 102 -3.38 -4.92 7.47
CA TYR A 102 -3.52 -5.66 8.72
C TYR A 102 -5.00 -5.91 9.04
N PHE A 103 -5.32 -6.56 10.15
CA PHE A 103 -6.68 -6.65 10.66
C PHE A 103 -6.89 -5.66 11.79
N SER A 104 -8.05 -4.98 11.79
CA SER A 104 -8.46 -4.13 12.89
C SER A 104 -10.00 -4.06 13.02
N PRO A 105 -10.52 -3.66 14.19
CA PRO A 105 -11.93 -3.34 14.33
C PRO A 105 -12.31 -2.19 13.40
N ASN A 106 -13.46 -2.31 12.69
CA ASN A 106 -14.04 -1.17 11.97
C ASN A 106 -14.65 -0.18 12.98
N PRO A 107 -14.12 1.03 13.13
CA PRO A 107 -14.63 2.01 14.09
C PRO A 107 -15.86 2.77 13.58
N ASN A 108 -16.19 2.62 12.27
CA ASN A 108 -17.28 3.37 11.65
C ASN A 108 -18.57 2.55 11.60
N PRO A 109 -19.50 2.76 12.55
CA PRO A 109 -20.77 2.03 12.60
C PRO A 109 -21.77 2.42 11.50
N LYS A 110 -21.45 3.40 10.67
CA LYS A 110 -22.37 3.95 9.66
C LYS A 110 -22.38 3.18 8.34
N ASP A 111 -21.61 2.12 8.22
CA ASP A 111 -21.69 1.27 7.05
C ASP A 111 -23.04 0.53 7.03
N PRO A 112 -23.90 0.79 6.03
CA PRO A 112 -25.20 0.15 5.93
C PRO A 112 -25.14 -1.37 5.74
N ASN A 113 -23.97 -1.90 5.36
CA ASN A 113 -23.74 -3.33 5.20
C ASN A 113 -23.20 -3.99 6.47
N THR A 114 -22.85 -3.20 7.49
CA THR A 114 -22.40 -3.73 8.77
C THR A 114 -23.59 -3.72 9.72
N SER A 115 -24.08 -4.88 10.13
CA SER A 115 -25.12 -4.94 11.16
C SER A 115 -24.59 -4.26 12.44
N ALA A 116 -25.47 -3.56 13.16
CA ALA A 116 -25.13 -2.94 14.44
C ALA A 116 -24.49 -3.95 15.42
N THR A 117 -24.88 -5.20 15.35
CA THR A 117 -24.33 -6.32 16.12
C THR A 117 -22.86 -6.56 15.79
N VAL A 118 -22.50 -6.57 14.48
CA VAL A 118 -21.12 -6.79 14.03
C VAL A 118 -20.20 -5.65 14.49
N VAL A 119 -20.68 -4.43 14.48
CA VAL A 119 -19.94 -3.25 14.97
C VAL A 119 -19.82 -3.27 16.49
N ALA A 120 -20.92 -3.56 17.19
CA ALA A 120 -20.94 -3.65 18.65
C ALA A 120 -20.03 -4.77 19.18
N ASP A 121 -19.90 -5.86 18.43
CA ASP A 121 -19.00 -6.98 18.76
C ASP A 121 -17.53 -6.71 18.40
N GLY A 122 -17.19 -5.51 17.91
CA GLY A 122 -15.82 -5.17 17.54
C GLY A 122 -15.31 -6.00 16.36
N ALA A 123 -16.16 -6.25 15.37
CA ALA A 123 -15.82 -7.10 14.23
C ALA A 123 -14.51 -6.68 13.57
N ILE A 124 -13.56 -7.61 13.59
CA ILE A 124 -12.27 -7.45 12.95
C ILE A 124 -12.43 -7.54 11.44
N ARG A 125 -11.83 -6.62 10.71
CA ARG A 125 -11.88 -6.52 9.26
C ARG A 125 -10.49 -6.47 8.66
N ALA A 126 -10.39 -6.89 7.41
CA ALA A 126 -9.23 -6.58 6.57
C ALA A 126 -9.15 -5.06 6.40
N THR A 127 -8.00 -4.49 6.73
CA THR A 127 -7.77 -3.05 6.84
C THR A 127 -6.59 -2.65 5.98
N TRP A 128 -6.73 -1.55 5.25
CA TRP A 128 -5.65 -0.89 4.52
C TRP A 128 -5.58 0.56 4.93
N GLN A 129 -4.39 1.02 5.27
CA GLN A 129 -4.10 2.41 5.61
C GLN A 129 -3.05 2.96 4.64
N ASP A 130 -3.42 4.00 3.88
CA ASP A 130 -2.48 4.72 3.01
C ASP A 130 -1.53 5.58 3.84
N LYS A 131 -0.41 5.97 3.25
CA LYS A 131 0.57 6.89 3.87
C LYS A 131 -0.01 8.27 4.20
N ASP A 132 -1.14 8.66 3.60
CA ASP A 132 -1.90 9.87 3.94
C ASP A 132 -2.81 9.66 5.16
N THR A 133 -2.73 8.47 5.76
CA THR A 133 -3.49 7.97 6.93
C THR A 133 -4.98 7.73 6.68
N SER A 134 -5.48 7.90 5.44
CA SER A 134 -6.83 7.43 5.10
C SER A 134 -6.89 5.90 5.21
N THR A 135 -7.99 5.39 5.73
CA THR A 135 -8.13 3.98 6.09
C THR A 135 -9.44 3.41 5.56
N ILE A 136 -9.39 2.14 5.13
CA ILE A 136 -10.58 1.37 4.75
C ILE A 136 -10.62 0.03 5.46
N TRP A 137 -11.82 -0.45 5.71
CA TRP A 137 -12.13 -1.77 6.25
C TRP A 137 -12.98 -2.54 5.26
N ALA A 138 -12.66 -3.81 5.01
CA ALA A 138 -13.41 -4.61 4.06
C ALA A 138 -13.72 -6.01 4.61
N LYS A 139 -14.78 -6.60 4.08
CA LYS A 139 -15.19 -8.00 4.30
C LYS A 139 -15.13 -8.77 2.99
N LEU A 140 -15.05 -10.08 3.09
CA LEU A 140 -15.16 -10.96 1.92
C LEU A 140 -16.50 -10.74 1.21
N HIS A 141 -16.45 -10.52 -0.12
CA HIS A 141 -17.63 -10.52 -0.97
C HIS A 141 -18.27 -11.93 -0.96
N PRO A 142 -19.59 -12.08 -1.02
CA PRO A 142 -20.21 -13.39 -1.20
C PRO A 142 -19.57 -14.12 -2.39
N ASP A 143 -19.13 -15.37 -2.17
CA ASP A 143 -18.40 -16.17 -3.17
C ASP A 143 -17.09 -15.55 -3.70
N GLY A 144 -16.61 -14.50 -3.05
CA GLY A 144 -15.42 -13.72 -3.42
C GLY A 144 -14.08 -14.36 -3.03
N ALA A 145 -13.96 -15.68 -2.98
CA ALA A 145 -12.70 -16.39 -2.73
C ALA A 145 -12.52 -17.53 -3.74
N PHE A 146 -11.34 -17.59 -4.36
CA PHE A 146 -11.00 -18.63 -5.32
C PHE A 146 -9.53 -19.05 -5.18
N THR A 147 -9.33 -20.37 -5.01
CA THR A 147 -7.99 -20.95 -4.96
C THR A 147 -7.51 -21.21 -6.37
N VAL A 148 -6.53 -20.43 -6.82
CA VAL A 148 -5.88 -20.59 -8.14
C VAL A 148 -4.72 -21.56 -8.06
N ASP A 149 -3.95 -21.46 -6.96
CA ASP A 149 -2.77 -22.26 -6.68
C ASP A 149 -2.89 -22.85 -5.27
N ASN A 150 -2.74 -24.18 -5.16
CA ASN A 150 -2.80 -24.86 -3.87
C ASN A 150 -1.56 -24.62 -2.98
N SER A 151 -0.53 -23.97 -3.49
CA SER A 151 0.66 -23.55 -2.73
C SER A 151 0.55 -22.12 -2.19
N ALA A 152 -0.53 -21.40 -2.51
CA ALA A 152 -0.72 -20.02 -2.14
C ALA A 152 -2.13 -19.75 -1.55
N ILE A 153 -2.23 -18.67 -0.79
CA ILE A 153 -3.54 -18.19 -0.29
C ILE A 153 -4.45 -17.80 -1.45
N ALA A 154 -5.78 -17.92 -1.25
CA ALA A 154 -6.77 -17.66 -2.28
C ALA A 154 -6.72 -16.23 -2.82
N TRP A 155 -7.11 -16.07 -4.09
CA TRP A 155 -7.51 -14.79 -4.66
C TRP A 155 -8.84 -14.36 -4.03
N LEU A 156 -9.01 -13.05 -3.81
CA LEU A 156 -10.18 -12.52 -3.12
C LEU A 156 -10.80 -11.34 -3.85
N LEU A 157 -12.11 -11.20 -3.71
CA LEU A 157 -12.86 -9.95 -3.86
C LEU A 157 -13.42 -9.57 -2.49
N LEU A 158 -13.24 -8.31 -2.08
CA LEU A 158 -13.71 -7.79 -0.80
C LEU A 158 -14.52 -6.51 -1.02
N ASP A 159 -15.64 -6.41 -0.28
CA ASP A 159 -16.46 -5.21 -0.23
C ASP A 159 -15.97 -4.30 0.89
N VAL A 160 -15.76 -3.03 0.60
CA VAL A 160 -15.43 -2.02 1.62
C VAL A 160 -16.66 -1.75 2.47
N VAL A 161 -16.51 -1.89 3.76
CA VAL A 161 -17.57 -1.76 4.77
C VAL A 161 -17.34 -0.61 5.75
N GLY A 162 -16.26 0.13 5.59
CA GLY A 162 -15.96 1.32 6.36
C GLY A 162 -14.82 2.10 5.75
N THR A 163 -14.88 3.42 5.88
CA THR A 163 -13.83 4.33 5.42
C THR A 163 -13.63 5.44 6.42
N GLU A 164 -12.40 5.91 6.58
CA GLU A 164 -12.05 7.03 7.44
C GLU A 164 -10.98 7.90 6.75
N ALA A 165 -11.21 9.21 6.77
CA ALA A 165 -10.19 10.16 6.33
C ALA A 165 -9.10 10.30 7.38
N GLY A 166 -7.88 10.50 6.94
CA GLY A 166 -6.77 10.77 7.86
C GLY A 166 -6.98 12.07 8.66
N PRO A 167 -6.45 12.15 9.88
CA PRO A 167 -6.66 13.30 10.77
C PRO A 167 -6.12 14.63 10.21
N THR A 168 -5.22 14.56 9.23
CA THR A 168 -4.67 15.72 8.53
C THR A 168 -5.31 15.95 7.15
N GLY A 169 -6.45 15.30 6.87
CA GLY A 169 -7.20 15.48 5.62
C GLY A 169 -6.81 14.53 4.49
N GLY A 170 -6.04 13.48 4.76
CA GLY A 170 -5.79 12.42 3.79
C GLY A 170 -7.10 11.69 3.44
N ASP A 171 -7.37 11.47 2.16
CA ASP A 171 -8.63 10.91 1.68
C ASP A 171 -8.50 9.88 0.55
N LYS A 172 -7.27 9.52 0.18
CA LYS A 172 -6.96 8.73 -1.01
C LYS A 172 -7.75 7.42 -1.10
N LEU A 173 -7.95 6.73 0.03
CA LEU A 173 -8.70 5.48 0.08
C LEU A 173 -10.20 5.64 0.34
N THR A 174 -10.69 6.81 0.75
CA THR A 174 -12.06 6.99 1.26
C THR A 174 -13.17 6.70 0.23
N LEU A 175 -12.86 6.76 -1.06
CA LEU A 175 -13.80 6.45 -2.14
C LEU A 175 -13.76 4.99 -2.60
N THR A 176 -12.90 4.17 -2.01
CA THR A 176 -12.81 2.74 -2.36
C THR A 176 -14.10 2.02 -2.05
N LYS A 177 -14.58 1.22 -2.99
CA LYS A 177 -15.78 0.37 -2.88
C LYS A 177 -15.45 -1.10 -2.77
N GLN A 178 -14.49 -1.56 -3.56
CA GLN A 178 -14.04 -2.95 -3.58
C GLN A 178 -12.53 -3.04 -3.64
N VAL A 179 -11.99 -4.14 -3.10
CA VAL A 179 -10.57 -4.49 -3.17
C VAL A 179 -10.45 -5.91 -3.69
N GLN A 180 -9.59 -6.13 -4.70
CA GLN A 180 -9.22 -7.48 -5.14
C GLN A 180 -7.81 -7.81 -4.67
N ARG A 181 -7.60 -9.07 -4.28
CA ARG A 181 -6.29 -9.67 -4.04
C ARG A 181 -6.01 -10.73 -5.09
N PHE A 182 -4.99 -10.52 -5.91
CA PHE A 182 -4.57 -11.43 -6.99
C PHE A 182 -3.09 -11.80 -6.89
N SER A 183 -2.62 -12.63 -7.80
CA SER A 183 -1.21 -13.00 -7.99
C SER A 183 -0.53 -13.45 -6.69
N THR A 184 -1.27 -14.16 -5.84
CA THR A 184 -0.78 -14.59 -4.52
C THR A 184 0.31 -15.64 -4.63
N GLN A 185 1.32 -15.54 -3.76
CA GLN A 185 2.35 -16.55 -3.55
C GLN A 185 2.50 -16.80 -2.06
N GLY A 186 2.60 -18.07 -1.64
CA GLY A 186 2.80 -18.45 -0.25
C GLY A 186 1.63 -18.12 0.67
N GLY A 187 1.91 -17.89 1.93
CA GLY A 187 0.95 -17.45 2.94
C GLY A 187 0.06 -18.55 3.54
N LEU A 188 0.14 -19.81 3.12
CA LEU A 188 -0.64 -20.90 3.69
C LEU A 188 -0.14 -21.28 5.09
N PRO A 189 -1.03 -21.72 6.01
CA PRO A 189 -0.59 -22.18 7.31
C PRO A 189 0.35 -23.36 7.19
N PRO A 190 1.36 -23.50 8.09
CA PRO A 190 2.26 -24.65 8.08
C PRO A 190 1.49 -25.96 8.36
N THR A 191 2.03 -27.06 7.87
CA THR A 191 1.47 -28.40 8.12
C THR A 191 1.96 -29.00 9.45
N THR A 192 2.91 -28.35 10.12
CA THR A 192 3.52 -28.79 11.39
C THR A 192 3.41 -27.71 12.46
N GLY A 193 3.58 -28.07 13.75
CA GLY A 193 3.57 -27.11 14.86
C GLY A 193 2.19 -26.76 15.40
N CYS A 194 1.12 -27.43 14.89
CA CYS A 194 -0.25 -27.31 15.41
C CYS A 194 -0.98 -28.66 15.24
N SER A 195 -0.56 -29.69 15.95
CA SER A 195 -1.06 -31.06 15.83
C SER A 195 -1.58 -31.67 17.13
N THR A 196 -1.16 -31.15 18.27
CA THR A 196 -1.57 -31.60 19.58
C THR A 196 -2.16 -30.46 20.41
N LEU A 197 -2.89 -30.76 21.48
CA LEU A 197 -3.41 -29.73 22.37
C LEU A 197 -2.32 -28.92 23.08
N ASP A 198 -1.12 -29.47 23.20
CA ASP A 198 0.03 -28.78 23.78
C ASP A 198 0.60 -27.70 22.84
N ASP A 199 0.28 -27.77 21.54
CA ASP A 199 0.66 -26.76 20.55
C ASP A 199 -0.24 -25.52 20.59
N ALA A 200 -1.34 -25.55 21.35
CA ALA A 200 -2.27 -24.43 21.41
C ALA A 200 -1.59 -23.15 21.91
N GLY A 201 -1.71 -22.08 21.12
CA GLY A 201 -1.00 -20.82 21.34
C GLY A 201 0.26 -20.64 20.51
N ASN A 202 0.81 -21.71 19.89
CA ASN A 202 1.92 -21.57 18.95
C ASN A 202 1.54 -20.65 17.80
N GLN A 203 2.45 -19.80 17.40
CA GLN A 203 2.26 -18.85 16.30
C GLN A 203 3.12 -19.24 15.09
N ALA A 204 2.63 -18.91 13.91
CA ALA A 204 3.37 -19.05 12.66
C ALA A 204 3.20 -17.78 11.82
N PHE A 205 4.31 -17.24 11.34
CA PHE A 205 4.39 -16.07 10.48
C PHE A 205 4.85 -16.56 9.11
N VAL A 206 3.95 -16.59 8.13
CA VAL A 206 4.20 -17.23 6.84
C VAL A 206 4.27 -16.18 5.75
N ASP A 207 5.41 -16.06 5.11
CA ASP A 207 5.65 -15.09 4.05
C ASP A 207 4.63 -15.24 2.91
N TYR A 208 4.15 -14.10 2.40
CA TYR A 208 3.34 -14.06 1.20
C TYR A 208 3.60 -12.79 0.39
N THR A 209 3.29 -12.87 -0.90
CA THR A 209 3.15 -11.73 -1.78
C THR A 209 1.79 -11.76 -2.45
N ALA A 210 1.30 -10.58 -2.86
CA ALA A 210 0.05 -10.42 -3.59
C ALA A 210 -0.01 -9.06 -4.28
N ASP A 211 -0.87 -8.95 -5.31
CA ASP A 211 -1.27 -7.67 -5.89
C ASP A 211 -2.67 -7.30 -5.37
N TYR A 212 -2.80 -6.07 -4.88
CA TYR A 212 -4.08 -5.51 -4.44
C TYR A 212 -4.52 -4.41 -5.39
N PHE A 213 -5.74 -4.56 -5.93
CA PHE A 213 -6.38 -3.61 -6.83
C PHE A 213 -7.54 -2.93 -6.08
N PHE A 214 -7.50 -1.59 -6.01
CA PHE A 214 -8.50 -0.79 -5.32
C PHE A 214 -9.43 -0.14 -6.35
N TYR A 215 -10.74 -0.28 -6.16
CA TYR A 215 -11.80 0.15 -7.06
C TYR A 215 -12.68 1.25 -6.44
N LYS A 216 -13.04 2.25 -7.26
CA LYS A 216 -13.98 3.31 -6.92
C LYS A 216 -14.93 3.63 -8.06
#